data_8248e6abf1d275a799812ae17316c33d
#
_entry.id   8248e6abf1d275a799812ae17316c33d
#
_cell.length_a   1.000
_cell.length_b   1.000
_cell.length_c   1.000
_cell.angle_alpha   90.00
_cell.angle_beta   90.00
_cell.angle_gamma   90.00
#
_symmetry.space_group_name_H-M   'P 1'
#
loop_
_entity.id
_entity.type
_entity.pdbx_description
1 polymer ?
#
loop_
_entity_poly.entity_id
_entity_poly.type
_entity_poly.pdbx_seq_one_letter_code
_entity_poly.pdbx_strand_id
1 'polypeptide(L)'
;SVVADTVNVTDSPNCKSRLNSLLVASEIRRSGLDVILQLTGRDRNQIALESVLLGALSVGVNKVLCLSGDQPDKNGPVVVNEFTSNGLIKLCKVISRGTLTDGTKIKNPLPIFPGAADDLYDQLSKPESLSKLATKIEQGANFVQTQYCFEFDIIKEYSDKLSDEGSSNDCKVLVGMGPLKSAKQGDWMRKNLWGINISDDILYQLETSDNPIETGEKICKELIEKIIHLPCVDGVHLMGPNCEIGSARIISNFR
;
A
#
# COMPACT_ATOMS: atom_id res chain seq x y z
N SER A 1 19.84 13.48 -0.28
CA SER A 1 18.77 13.90 0.65
C SER A 1 17.61 12.93 0.56
N VAL A 2 17.05 12.54 1.69
CA VAL A 2 15.85 11.70 1.77
C VAL A 2 14.66 12.55 1.36
N VAL A 3 13.94 12.12 0.34
CA VAL A 3 12.78 12.86 -0.17
C VAL A 3 11.44 12.21 0.19
N ALA A 4 11.39 10.90 0.45
CA ALA A 4 10.19 10.17 0.87
C ALA A 4 10.09 10.08 2.39
N ASP A 5 8.86 10.12 2.95
CA ASP A 5 8.63 9.90 4.39
C ASP A 5 8.84 8.44 4.77
N THR A 6 8.44 7.52 3.90
CA THR A 6 8.60 6.07 4.09
C THR A 6 8.84 5.36 2.76
N VAL A 7 9.45 4.17 2.83
CA VAL A 7 9.65 3.27 1.68
C VAL A 7 8.86 1.98 1.92
N ASN A 8 8.05 1.57 0.95
CA ASN A 8 7.36 0.28 1.00
C ASN A 8 8.27 -0.86 0.55
N VAL A 9 8.20 -1.97 1.27
CA VAL A 9 8.87 -3.22 0.91
C VAL A 9 7.84 -4.30 0.67
N THR A 10 7.74 -4.78 -0.58
CA THR A 10 6.74 -5.77 -1.00
C THR A 10 7.04 -7.17 -0.48
N ASP A 11 6.01 -7.97 -0.22
CA ASP A 11 6.12 -9.34 0.28
C ASP A 11 5.66 -10.36 -0.77
N SER A 12 6.61 -10.92 -1.52
CA SER A 12 6.39 -11.98 -2.52
C SER A 12 5.23 -11.71 -3.50
N PRO A 13 5.24 -10.59 -4.22
CA PRO A 13 4.18 -10.24 -5.15
C PRO A 13 4.03 -11.28 -6.25
N ASN A 14 2.79 -11.46 -6.75
CA ASN A 14 2.44 -12.45 -7.76
C ASN A 14 2.82 -13.89 -7.38
N CYS A 15 2.78 -14.25 -6.10
CA CYS A 15 3.14 -15.59 -5.59
C CYS A 15 4.54 -16.08 -5.99
N LYS A 16 5.48 -15.16 -6.23
CA LYS A 16 6.85 -15.49 -6.63
C LYS A 16 7.82 -15.25 -5.48
N SER A 17 8.71 -16.21 -5.24
CA SER A 17 9.78 -16.06 -4.25
C SER A 17 10.63 -14.83 -4.53
N ARG A 18 10.90 -14.07 -3.49
CA ARG A 18 11.76 -12.88 -3.49
C ARG A 18 12.70 -12.94 -2.29
N LEU A 19 13.67 -12.05 -2.26
CA LEU A 19 14.43 -11.82 -1.04
C LEU A 19 13.47 -11.46 0.10
N ASN A 20 13.73 -12.00 1.30
CA ASN A 20 12.84 -11.80 2.44
C ASN A 20 12.59 -10.30 2.70
N SER A 21 11.32 -9.92 2.75
CA SER A 21 10.90 -8.52 2.88
C SER A 21 11.41 -7.86 4.17
N LEU A 22 11.46 -8.60 5.29
CA LEU A 22 11.99 -8.09 6.55
C LEU A 22 13.49 -7.81 6.46
N LEU A 23 14.27 -8.65 5.76
CA LEU A 23 15.70 -8.40 5.56
C LEU A 23 15.92 -7.10 4.75
N VAL A 24 15.19 -6.93 3.66
CA VAL A 24 15.24 -5.71 2.85
C VAL A 24 14.83 -4.49 3.67
N ALA A 25 13.74 -4.59 4.42
CA ALA A 25 13.25 -3.53 5.31
C ALA A 25 14.29 -3.13 6.36
N SER A 26 15.01 -4.11 6.94
CA SER A 26 16.09 -3.87 7.90
C SER A 26 17.25 -3.08 7.27
N GLU A 27 17.67 -3.42 6.06
CA GLU A 27 18.75 -2.70 5.36
C GLU A 27 18.34 -1.25 5.02
N ILE A 28 17.09 -1.06 4.53
CA ILE A 28 16.57 0.28 4.26
C ILE A 28 16.49 1.09 5.57
N ARG A 29 16.02 0.47 6.66
CA ARG A 29 15.94 1.14 7.98
C ARG A 29 17.31 1.56 8.50
N ARG A 30 18.35 0.76 8.28
CA ARG A 30 19.75 1.09 8.64
C ARG A 30 20.29 2.30 7.87
N SER A 31 19.79 2.55 6.65
CA SER A 31 20.17 3.75 5.89
C SER A 31 19.50 5.03 6.38
N GLY A 32 18.69 4.95 7.45
CA GLY A 32 17.99 6.09 8.05
C GLY A 32 16.62 6.38 7.47
N LEU A 33 16.14 5.57 6.51
CA LEU A 33 14.80 5.68 5.95
C LEU A 33 13.78 4.96 6.82
N ASP A 34 12.58 5.51 6.88
CA ASP A 34 11.45 4.81 7.50
C ASP A 34 10.83 3.82 6.51
N VAL A 35 10.21 2.76 7.02
CA VAL A 35 9.76 1.62 6.20
C VAL A 35 8.34 1.23 6.53
N ILE A 36 7.54 0.96 5.49
CA ILE A 36 6.30 0.18 5.58
C ILE A 36 6.62 -1.23 5.07
N LEU A 37 6.58 -2.21 5.96
CA LEU A 37 6.73 -3.62 5.63
C LEU A 37 5.38 -4.15 5.14
N GLN A 38 5.29 -4.63 3.90
CA GLN A 38 4.14 -5.43 3.49
C GLN A 38 4.27 -6.83 4.07
N LEU A 39 3.17 -7.34 4.61
CA LEU A 39 3.11 -8.67 5.20
C LEU A 39 1.84 -9.40 4.74
N THR A 40 2.02 -10.56 4.11
CA THR A 40 0.90 -11.38 3.63
C THR A 40 0.60 -12.54 4.58
N GLY A 41 -0.70 -12.79 4.80
CA GLY A 41 -1.17 -13.98 5.51
C GLY A 41 -1.11 -15.27 4.67
N ARG A 42 -0.92 -15.13 3.34
CA ARG A 42 -0.94 -16.26 2.39
C ARG A 42 0.07 -17.36 2.71
N ASP A 43 1.30 -16.97 3.02
CA ASP A 43 2.45 -17.89 3.01
C ASP A 43 2.86 -18.36 4.41
N ARG A 44 2.22 -17.87 5.47
CA ARG A 44 2.69 -18.01 6.85
C ARG A 44 1.57 -18.41 7.80
N ASN A 45 1.90 -19.30 8.73
CA ASN A 45 1.06 -19.56 9.89
C ASN A 45 1.29 -18.54 11.01
N GLN A 46 0.50 -18.61 12.07
CA GLN A 46 0.57 -17.75 13.24
C GLN A 46 1.99 -17.58 13.78
N ILE A 47 2.71 -18.69 14.01
CA ILE A 47 4.06 -18.66 14.59
C ILE A 47 5.01 -17.86 13.71
N ALA A 48 4.97 -18.07 12.39
CA ALA A 48 5.82 -17.36 11.44
C ALA A 48 5.45 -15.86 11.35
N LEU A 49 4.16 -15.52 11.41
CA LEU A 49 3.70 -14.13 11.41
C LEU A 49 4.12 -13.37 12.68
N GLU A 50 3.93 -13.96 13.86
CA GLU A 50 4.39 -13.40 15.13
C GLU A 50 5.91 -13.19 15.12
N SER A 51 6.67 -14.19 14.65
CA SER A 51 8.13 -14.11 14.54
C SER A 51 8.57 -12.95 13.61
N VAL A 52 7.92 -12.78 12.44
CA VAL A 52 8.22 -11.67 11.53
C VAL A 52 7.91 -10.32 12.18
N LEU A 53 6.77 -10.18 12.87
CA LEU A 53 6.38 -8.93 13.53
C LEU A 53 7.33 -8.56 14.67
N LEU A 54 7.73 -9.53 15.50
CA LEU A 54 8.74 -9.33 16.56
C LEU A 54 10.11 -8.97 15.96
N GLY A 55 10.50 -9.64 14.88
CA GLY A 55 11.72 -9.33 14.14
C GLY A 55 11.69 -7.91 13.55
N ALA A 56 10.57 -7.48 12.98
CA ALA A 56 10.39 -6.14 12.46
C ALA A 56 10.57 -5.06 13.55
N LEU A 57 9.92 -5.26 14.69
CA LEU A 57 10.07 -4.37 15.85
C LEU A 57 11.52 -4.30 16.35
N SER A 58 12.24 -5.42 16.37
CA SER A 58 13.63 -5.48 16.84
C SER A 58 14.60 -4.66 15.97
N VAL A 59 14.27 -4.42 14.70
CA VAL A 59 15.06 -3.60 13.77
C VAL A 59 14.45 -2.21 13.54
N GLY A 60 13.46 -1.81 14.34
CA GLY A 60 12.83 -0.49 14.29
C GLY A 60 11.83 -0.30 13.15
N VAL A 61 11.31 -1.39 12.57
CA VAL A 61 10.24 -1.38 11.57
C VAL A 61 8.92 -1.67 12.29
N ASN A 62 8.04 -0.69 12.35
CA ASN A 62 6.77 -0.77 13.08
C ASN A 62 5.53 -0.38 12.26
N LYS A 63 5.67 -0.01 10.99
CA LYS A 63 4.56 0.19 10.06
C LYS A 63 4.42 -1.06 9.20
N VAL A 64 3.24 -1.67 9.20
CA VAL A 64 2.98 -2.96 8.53
C VAL A 64 1.73 -2.86 7.67
N LEU A 65 1.87 -2.97 6.36
CA LEU A 65 0.73 -3.10 5.46
C LEU A 65 0.25 -4.56 5.46
N CYS A 66 -0.92 -4.78 6.04
CA CYS A 66 -1.52 -6.11 6.25
C CYS A 66 -2.29 -6.56 5.00
N LEU A 67 -1.84 -7.61 4.36
CA LEU A 67 -2.38 -8.13 3.11
C LEU A 67 -2.83 -9.58 3.24
N SER A 68 -3.89 -9.96 2.54
CA SER A 68 -4.22 -11.38 2.37
C SER A 68 -3.22 -12.08 1.46
N GLY A 69 -2.70 -11.38 0.47
CA GLY A 69 -1.80 -11.87 -0.58
C GLY A 69 -2.55 -12.32 -1.83
N ASP A 70 -1.84 -12.31 -2.97
CA ASP A 70 -2.37 -12.77 -4.25
C ASP A 70 -2.70 -14.26 -4.21
N GLN A 71 -3.67 -14.71 -4.99
CA GLN A 71 -3.95 -16.13 -5.13
C GLN A 71 -3.00 -16.74 -6.16
N PRO A 72 -2.40 -17.90 -5.87
CA PRO A 72 -1.55 -18.58 -6.84
C PRO A 72 -2.36 -19.20 -7.96
N ASP A 73 -1.72 -19.41 -9.10
CA ASP A 73 -2.26 -20.20 -10.20
C ASP A 73 -2.54 -21.66 -9.75
N LYS A 74 -3.32 -22.41 -10.56
CA LYS A 74 -3.70 -23.81 -10.24
C LYS A 74 -2.52 -24.74 -9.91
N ASN A 75 -1.35 -24.48 -10.48
CA ASN A 75 -0.11 -25.24 -10.26
C ASN A 75 0.89 -24.46 -9.39
N GLY A 76 0.45 -23.40 -8.74
CA GLY A 76 1.27 -22.56 -7.88
C GLY A 76 1.57 -23.20 -6.51
N PRO A 77 2.28 -22.46 -5.66
CA PRO A 77 2.62 -22.94 -4.32
C PRO A 77 1.37 -23.18 -3.47
N VAL A 78 1.49 -24.12 -2.53
CA VAL A 78 0.44 -24.34 -1.51
C VAL A 78 0.39 -23.15 -0.58
N VAL A 79 -0.82 -22.63 -0.36
CA VAL A 79 -1.05 -21.48 0.53
C VAL A 79 -1.45 -21.95 1.93
N VAL A 80 -1.03 -21.19 2.93
CA VAL A 80 -1.39 -21.44 4.35
C VAL A 80 -2.74 -20.78 4.66
N ASN A 81 -2.90 -19.50 4.32
CA ASN A 81 -4.13 -18.70 4.47
C ASN A 81 -4.79 -18.79 5.88
N GLU A 82 -3.99 -18.94 6.92
CA GLU A 82 -4.49 -18.94 8.30
C GLU A 82 -5.01 -17.56 8.72
N PHE A 83 -4.37 -16.50 8.19
CA PHE A 83 -4.74 -15.12 8.46
C PHE A 83 -5.13 -14.37 7.19
N THR A 84 -6.27 -13.70 7.23
CA THR A 84 -6.63 -12.65 6.27
C THR A 84 -5.98 -11.31 6.65
N SER A 85 -6.10 -10.29 5.79
CA SER A 85 -5.64 -8.93 6.14
C SER A 85 -6.25 -8.42 7.46
N ASN A 86 -7.54 -8.70 7.71
CA ASN A 86 -8.22 -8.35 8.97
C ASN A 86 -7.61 -9.09 10.16
N GLY A 87 -7.30 -10.37 10.02
CA GLY A 87 -6.62 -11.16 11.05
C GLY A 87 -5.24 -10.61 11.39
N LEU A 88 -4.47 -10.18 10.36
CA LEU A 88 -3.16 -9.56 10.55
C LEU A 88 -3.24 -8.21 11.27
N ILE A 89 -4.22 -7.36 10.96
CA ILE A 89 -4.45 -6.10 11.68
C ILE A 89 -4.68 -6.38 13.17
N LYS A 90 -5.54 -7.35 13.49
CA LYS A 90 -5.79 -7.77 14.89
C LYS A 90 -4.52 -8.31 15.55
N LEU A 91 -3.75 -9.13 14.86
CA LEU A 91 -2.49 -9.69 15.36
C LEU A 91 -1.50 -8.58 15.72
N CYS A 92 -1.34 -7.57 14.85
CA CYS A 92 -0.50 -6.40 15.14
C CYS A 92 -0.95 -5.68 16.42
N LYS A 93 -2.26 -5.55 16.64
CA LYS A 93 -2.80 -4.92 17.86
C LYS A 93 -2.60 -5.77 19.13
N VAL A 94 -2.71 -7.09 19.03
CA VAL A 94 -2.42 -8.01 20.14
C VAL A 94 -0.96 -7.88 20.57
N ILE A 95 -0.02 -7.94 19.62
CA ILE A 95 1.42 -7.78 19.89
C ILE A 95 1.73 -6.39 20.46
N SER A 96 1.14 -5.33 19.93
CA SER A 96 1.31 -3.96 20.46
C SER A 96 0.84 -3.81 21.91
N ARG A 97 -0.13 -4.64 22.35
CA ARG A 97 -0.63 -4.68 23.74
C ARG A 97 0.26 -5.52 24.66
N GLY A 98 1.34 -6.07 24.14
CA GLY A 98 2.32 -6.82 24.92
C GLY A 98 1.97 -8.29 25.14
N THR A 99 1.26 -8.92 24.23
CA THR A 99 0.88 -10.33 24.36
C THR A 99 0.96 -11.02 23.00
N LEU A 100 1.44 -12.26 22.97
CA LEU A 100 1.27 -13.16 21.83
C LEU A 100 -0.11 -13.82 21.88
N THR A 101 -0.50 -14.49 20.82
CA THR A 101 -1.82 -15.14 20.72
C THR A 101 -2.00 -16.32 21.67
N ASP A 102 -0.90 -16.96 22.08
CA ASP A 102 -0.89 -18.04 23.10
C ASP A 102 -0.95 -17.52 24.56
N GLY A 103 -1.02 -16.17 24.74
CA GLY A 103 -1.02 -15.54 26.05
C GLY A 103 0.36 -15.19 26.60
N THR A 104 1.45 -15.55 25.93
CA THR A 104 2.81 -15.20 26.33
C THR A 104 2.98 -13.67 26.39
N LYS A 105 3.53 -13.17 27.49
CA LYS A 105 3.75 -11.74 27.70
C LYS A 105 5.03 -11.25 27.03
N ILE A 106 4.94 -10.13 26.33
CA ILE A 106 6.08 -9.44 25.73
C ILE A 106 6.58 -8.39 26.73
N LYS A 107 7.85 -8.48 27.09
CA LYS A 107 8.50 -7.49 27.95
C LYS A 107 8.82 -6.25 27.10
N ASN A 108 8.37 -5.07 27.53
CA ASN A 108 8.54 -3.79 26.82
C ASN A 108 7.96 -3.82 25.41
N PRO A 109 6.64 -3.97 25.25
CA PRO A 109 6.00 -4.01 23.94
C PRO A 109 6.18 -2.67 23.22
N LEU A 110 6.38 -2.74 21.91
CA LEU A 110 6.46 -1.58 21.03
C LEU A 110 5.18 -1.49 20.18
N PRO A 111 4.73 -0.29 19.84
CA PRO A 111 3.54 -0.13 19.01
C PRO A 111 3.82 -0.55 17.58
N ILE A 112 2.88 -1.28 16.98
CA ILE A 112 2.80 -1.54 15.55
C ILE A 112 1.68 -0.67 14.99
N PHE A 113 1.92 -0.05 13.85
CA PHE A 113 0.95 0.74 13.09
C PHE A 113 0.51 -0.08 11.87
N PRO A 114 -0.56 -0.89 11.99
CA PRO A 114 -1.05 -1.67 10.86
C PRO A 114 -1.73 -0.78 9.84
N GLY A 115 -1.49 -1.07 8.57
CA GLY A 115 -2.17 -0.50 7.43
C GLY A 115 -3.05 -1.51 6.72
N ALA A 116 -4.03 -1.01 5.99
CA ALA A 116 -4.90 -1.77 5.12
C ALA A 116 -4.69 -1.40 3.66
N ALA A 117 -4.89 -2.35 2.76
CA ALA A 117 -5.04 -2.06 1.33
C ALA A 117 -6.52 -1.84 0.99
N ASP A 118 -6.77 -0.96 0.02
CA ASP A 118 -8.08 -0.66 -0.49
C ASP A 118 -8.09 -0.43 -2.01
N ASP A 119 -9.27 -0.50 -2.63
CA ASP A 119 -9.45 -0.26 -4.05
C ASP A 119 -10.58 0.75 -4.26
N LEU A 120 -10.26 1.89 -4.89
CA LEU A 120 -11.20 2.98 -5.06
C LEU A 120 -12.39 2.59 -5.95
N TYR A 121 -12.15 1.85 -7.02
CA TYR A 121 -13.23 1.42 -7.93
C TYR A 121 -14.17 0.43 -7.25
N ASP A 122 -13.63 -0.50 -6.45
CA ASP A 122 -14.43 -1.39 -5.63
C ASP A 122 -15.27 -0.63 -4.61
N GLN A 123 -14.70 0.38 -3.96
CA GLN A 123 -15.43 1.23 -3.01
C GLN A 123 -16.59 1.98 -3.64
N LEU A 124 -16.45 2.42 -4.88
CA LEU A 124 -17.49 3.16 -5.59
C LEU A 124 -18.54 2.26 -6.22
N SER A 125 -18.18 1.04 -6.64
CA SER A 125 -19.04 0.13 -7.38
C SER A 125 -19.72 -0.94 -6.53
N LYS A 126 -19.21 -1.26 -5.33
CA LYS A 126 -19.70 -2.33 -4.47
C LYS A 126 -20.13 -1.80 -3.11
N PRO A 127 -21.44 -1.84 -2.78
CA PRO A 127 -21.93 -1.32 -1.50
C PRO A 127 -21.28 -1.93 -0.26
N GLU A 128 -20.87 -3.20 -0.33
CA GLU A 128 -20.22 -3.90 0.78
C GLU A 128 -18.74 -3.50 1.01
N SER A 129 -18.12 -2.79 0.08
CA SER A 129 -16.68 -2.46 0.17
C SER A 129 -16.40 -1.45 1.27
N LEU A 130 -17.23 -0.43 1.43
CA LEU A 130 -17.12 0.55 2.52
C LEU A 130 -17.21 -0.13 3.89
N SER A 131 -18.15 -1.06 4.09
CA SER A 131 -18.25 -1.80 5.35
C SER A 131 -17.02 -2.67 5.63
N LYS A 132 -16.36 -3.20 4.59
CA LYS A 132 -15.10 -3.94 4.73
C LYS A 132 -13.95 -3.02 5.16
N LEU A 133 -13.85 -1.82 4.59
CA LEU A 133 -12.85 -0.84 4.98
C LEU A 133 -13.10 -0.34 6.41
N ALA A 134 -14.34 0.03 6.73
CA ALA A 134 -14.74 0.42 8.09
C ALA A 134 -14.36 -0.65 9.11
N THR A 135 -14.62 -1.92 8.81
CA THR A 135 -14.22 -3.05 9.66
C THR A 135 -12.69 -3.10 9.87
N LYS A 136 -11.88 -2.84 8.85
CA LYS A 136 -10.41 -2.80 9.00
C LYS A 136 -9.96 -1.64 9.90
N ILE A 137 -10.60 -0.49 9.77
CA ILE A 137 -10.31 0.69 10.60
C ILE A 137 -10.71 0.43 12.04
N GLU A 138 -11.91 -0.09 12.30
CA GLU A 138 -12.38 -0.48 13.65
C GLU A 138 -11.47 -1.52 14.30
N GLN A 139 -10.90 -2.44 13.53
CA GLN A 139 -9.93 -3.43 14.01
C GLN A 139 -8.57 -2.81 14.32
N GLY A 140 -8.35 -1.57 13.94
CA GLY A 140 -7.20 -0.78 14.32
C GLY A 140 -6.21 -0.46 13.20
N ALA A 141 -6.63 -0.49 11.93
CA ALA A 141 -5.81 0.06 10.86
C ALA A 141 -5.55 1.54 11.10
N ASN A 142 -4.29 1.95 11.02
CA ASN A 142 -3.85 3.33 11.23
C ASN A 142 -3.66 4.09 9.91
N PHE A 143 -3.52 3.36 8.81
CA PHE A 143 -3.45 3.95 7.48
C PHE A 143 -4.02 3.00 6.42
N VAL A 144 -4.38 3.59 5.29
CA VAL A 144 -4.82 2.88 4.09
C VAL A 144 -3.88 3.23 2.95
N GLN A 145 -3.47 2.24 2.16
CA GLN A 145 -2.85 2.44 0.87
C GLN A 145 -3.76 1.91 -0.21
N THR A 146 -4.11 2.77 -1.18
CA THR A 146 -5.03 2.36 -2.23
C THR A 146 -4.29 1.73 -3.41
N GLN A 147 -5.04 1.02 -4.26
CA GLN A 147 -4.59 0.60 -5.59
C GLN A 147 -4.28 1.84 -6.45
N TYR A 148 -3.59 1.66 -7.58
CA TYR A 148 -3.37 2.73 -8.55
C TYR A 148 -4.68 3.40 -8.96
N CYS A 149 -4.71 4.73 -8.93
CA CYS A 149 -5.76 5.52 -9.55
C CYS A 149 -5.14 6.70 -10.29
N PHE A 150 -5.57 6.92 -11.53
CA PHE A 150 -5.11 8.01 -12.39
C PHE A 150 -6.23 9.01 -12.71
N GLU A 151 -7.41 8.83 -12.12
CA GLU A 151 -8.61 9.62 -12.39
C GLU A 151 -8.98 10.48 -11.18
N PHE A 152 -8.88 11.81 -11.35
CA PHE A 152 -9.19 12.76 -10.29
C PHE A 152 -10.62 12.60 -9.74
N ASP A 153 -11.61 12.42 -10.62
CA ASP A 153 -13.02 12.34 -10.22
C ASP A 153 -13.30 11.10 -9.35
N ILE A 154 -12.64 9.99 -9.65
CA ILE A 154 -12.71 8.75 -8.84
C ILE A 154 -12.11 8.97 -7.46
N ILE A 155 -10.93 9.62 -7.39
CA ILE A 155 -10.28 9.91 -6.11
C ILE A 155 -11.14 10.88 -5.29
N LYS A 156 -11.72 11.88 -5.96
CA LYS A 156 -12.60 12.86 -5.30
C LYS A 156 -13.85 12.18 -4.74
N GLU A 157 -14.55 11.37 -5.53
CA GLU A 157 -15.74 10.64 -5.08
C GLU A 157 -15.44 9.70 -3.92
N TYR A 158 -14.29 9.01 -3.97
CA TYR A 158 -13.80 8.18 -2.86
C TYR A 158 -13.57 9.01 -1.60
N SER A 159 -12.88 10.15 -1.71
CA SER A 159 -12.64 11.07 -0.60
C SER A 159 -13.94 11.60 0.02
N ASP A 160 -14.88 12.01 -0.82
CA ASP A 160 -16.19 12.50 -0.38
C ASP A 160 -16.96 11.43 0.41
N LYS A 161 -17.01 10.18 -0.10
CA LYS A 161 -17.64 9.05 0.59
C LYS A 161 -17.01 8.75 1.96
N LEU A 162 -15.68 8.76 2.05
CA LEU A 162 -15.00 8.56 3.34
C LEU A 162 -15.29 9.68 4.34
N SER A 163 -15.40 10.91 3.85
CA SER A 163 -15.75 12.08 4.67
C SER A 163 -17.17 11.96 5.24
N ASP A 164 -18.13 11.57 4.40
CA ASP A 164 -19.54 11.43 4.79
C ASP A 164 -19.74 10.33 5.84
N GLU A 165 -18.94 9.27 5.79
CA GLU A 165 -18.99 8.17 6.77
C GLU A 165 -18.22 8.44 8.05
N GLY A 166 -17.50 9.57 8.15
CA GLY A 166 -16.68 9.90 9.31
C GLY A 166 -15.48 8.98 9.53
N SER A 167 -15.13 8.18 8.52
CA SER A 167 -14.10 7.14 8.60
C SER A 167 -12.67 7.70 8.67
N SER A 168 -12.46 9.00 8.44
CA SER A 168 -11.15 9.60 8.20
C SER A 168 -10.41 10.11 9.44
N ASN A 169 -11.07 10.22 10.59
CA ASN A 169 -10.48 10.96 11.73
C ASN A 169 -9.27 10.25 12.37
N ASP A 170 -9.20 8.92 12.31
CA ASP A 170 -8.15 8.14 12.98
C ASP A 170 -7.28 7.30 12.02
N CYS A 171 -7.56 7.32 10.71
CA CYS A 171 -6.89 6.49 9.73
C CYS A 171 -6.42 7.33 8.54
N LYS A 172 -5.11 7.31 8.26
CA LYS A 172 -4.50 8.08 7.19
C LYS A 172 -4.67 7.42 5.83
N VAL A 173 -5.11 8.16 4.82
CA VAL A 173 -5.32 7.64 3.46
C VAL A 173 -4.21 8.10 2.52
N LEU A 174 -3.51 7.13 1.94
CA LEU A 174 -2.45 7.32 0.96
C LEU A 174 -2.92 6.80 -0.40
N VAL A 175 -3.18 7.71 -1.33
CA VAL A 175 -3.67 7.35 -2.67
C VAL A 175 -2.55 6.75 -3.50
N GLY A 176 -2.80 5.58 -4.07
CA GLY A 176 -1.86 4.85 -4.92
C GLY A 176 -1.79 5.44 -6.32
N MET A 177 -0.58 5.74 -6.78
CA MET A 177 -0.29 6.16 -8.16
C MET A 177 1.18 5.96 -8.49
N GLY A 178 1.59 6.32 -9.68
CA GLY A 178 3.00 6.28 -10.04
C GLY A 178 3.26 6.76 -11.46
N PRO A 179 4.49 7.21 -11.75
CA PRO A 179 4.82 7.71 -13.08
C PRO A 179 4.80 6.59 -14.12
N LEU A 180 4.00 6.74 -15.15
CA LEU A 180 4.00 5.87 -16.32
C LEU A 180 5.21 6.20 -17.20
N LYS A 181 5.86 5.19 -17.77
CA LYS A 181 7.06 5.37 -18.60
C LYS A 181 6.78 5.31 -20.10
N SER A 182 5.60 4.80 -20.48
CA SER A 182 5.18 4.68 -21.88
C SER A 182 3.70 4.33 -21.96
N ALA A 183 3.08 4.63 -23.09
CA ALA A 183 1.73 4.17 -23.42
C ALA A 183 1.60 2.64 -23.35
N LYS A 184 2.62 1.91 -23.85
CA LYS A 184 2.67 0.44 -23.79
C LYS A 184 2.61 -0.10 -22.36
N GLN A 185 3.31 0.53 -21.41
CA GLN A 185 3.24 0.14 -20.00
C GLN A 185 1.84 0.39 -19.42
N GLY A 186 1.27 1.57 -19.68
CA GLY A 186 -0.07 1.91 -19.21
C GLY A 186 -1.15 0.97 -19.77
N ASP A 187 -1.09 0.69 -21.07
CA ASP A 187 -2.02 -0.25 -21.71
C ASP A 187 -1.87 -1.69 -21.17
N TRP A 188 -0.64 -2.12 -20.89
CA TRP A 188 -0.39 -3.41 -20.24
C TRP A 188 -0.97 -3.42 -18.81
N MET A 189 -0.78 -2.35 -18.03
CA MET A 189 -1.30 -2.25 -16.65
C MET A 189 -2.82 -2.36 -16.63
N ARG A 190 -3.54 -1.58 -17.45
CA ARG A 190 -5.02 -1.61 -17.50
C ARG A 190 -5.59 -2.95 -17.95
N LYS A 191 -4.82 -3.76 -18.72
CA LYS A 191 -5.25 -5.08 -19.22
C LYS A 191 -4.93 -6.23 -18.26
N ASN A 192 -3.89 -6.09 -17.45
CA ASN A 192 -3.32 -7.21 -16.71
C ASN A 192 -3.34 -7.02 -15.18
N LEU A 193 -3.53 -5.81 -14.69
CA LEU A 193 -3.59 -5.55 -13.26
C LEU A 193 -5.04 -5.25 -12.86
N TRP A 194 -5.49 -5.95 -11.84
CA TRP A 194 -6.84 -5.80 -11.33
C TRP A 194 -7.05 -4.42 -10.67
N GLY A 195 -8.25 -3.83 -10.87
CA GLY A 195 -8.60 -2.56 -10.25
C GLY A 195 -7.88 -1.33 -10.82
N ILE A 196 -7.20 -1.45 -11.98
CA ILE A 196 -6.50 -0.33 -12.59
C ILE A 196 -7.20 0.11 -13.87
N ASN A 197 -7.58 1.38 -13.90
CA ASN A 197 -8.04 2.06 -15.10
C ASN A 197 -7.06 3.16 -15.51
N ILE A 198 -6.75 3.25 -16.79
CA ILE A 198 -5.92 4.30 -17.40
C ILE A 198 -6.63 4.76 -18.66
N SER A 199 -6.99 6.03 -18.72
CA SER A 199 -7.75 6.61 -19.81
C SER A 199 -6.97 6.59 -21.14
N ASP A 200 -7.70 6.58 -22.25
CA ASP A 200 -7.08 6.67 -23.58
C ASP A 200 -6.36 8.02 -23.77
N ASP A 201 -6.81 9.08 -23.11
CA ASP A 201 -6.15 10.40 -23.15
C ASP A 201 -4.74 10.34 -22.53
N ILE A 202 -4.57 9.66 -21.40
CA ILE A 202 -3.25 9.46 -20.79
C ILE A 202 -2.35 8.63 -21.71
N LEU A 203 -2.88 7.56 -22.29
CA LEU A 203 -2.12 6.73 -23.22
C LEU A 203 -1.71 7.51 -24.46
N TYR A 204 -2.62 8.32 -25.03
CA TYR A 204 -2.34 9.18 -26.18
C TYR A 204 -1.27 10.23 -25.88
N GLN A 205 -1.33 10.89 -24.73
CA GLN A 205 -0.30 11.84 -24.31
C GLN A 205 1.09 11.18 -24.20
N LEU A 206 1.15 9.96 -23.67
CA LEU A 206 2.41 9.20 -23.57
C LEU A 206 2.91 8.73 -24.95
N GLU A 207 2.02 8.35 -25.85
CA GLU A 207 2.36 7.83 -27.18
C GLU A 207 2.88 8.94 -28.12
N THR A 208 2.30 10.13 -28.02
CA THR A 208 2.65 11.27 -28.87
C THR A 208 3.78 12.14 -28.32
N SER A 209 4.25 11.84 -27.12
CA SER A 209 5.32 12.60 -26.47
C SER A 209 6.71 12.22 -27.00
N ASP A 210 7.57 13.22 -27.19
CA ASP A 210 8.99 13.03 -27.47
C ASP A 210 9.74 12.43 -26.24
N ASN A 211 9.22 12.64 -25.02
CA ASN A 211 9.77 12.09 -23.77
C ASN A 211 8.66 11.51 -22.88
N PRO A 212 8.21 10.28 -23.15
CA PRO A 212 7.11 9.66 -22.39
C PRO A 212 7.36 9.55 -20.88
N ILE A 213 8.62 9.41 -20.45
CA ILE A 213 8.98 9.30 -19.02
C ILE A 213 8.68 10.63 -18.33
N GLU A 214 9.11 11.73 -18.89
CA GLU A 214 8.87 13.07 -18.34
C GLU A 214 7.38 13.40 -18.37
N THR A 215 6.67 13.04 -19.44
CA THR A 215 5.22 13.18 -19.55
C THR A 215 4.49 12.40 -18.47
N GLY A 216 4.88 11.16 -18.20
CA GLY A 216 4.28 10.37 -17.13
C GLY A 216 4.56 10.92 -15.72
N GLU A 217 5.75 11.47 -15.49
CA GLU A 217 6.07 12.18 -14.24
C GLU A 217 5.22 13.45 -14.08
N LYS A 218 5.02 14.21 -15.17
CA LYS A 218 4.17 15.41 -15.20
C LYS A 218 2.72 15.07 -14.90
N ILE A 219 2.15 14.06 -15.57
CA ILE A 219 0.77 13.60 -15.33
C ILE A 219 0.58 13.21 -13.86
N CYS A 220 1.53 12.45 -13.30
CA CYS A 220 1.48 12.04 -11.89
C CYS A 220 1.55 13.27 -10.95
N LYS A 221 2.44 14.21 -11.21
CA LYS A 221 2.58 15.46 -10.44
C LYS A 221 1.31 16.29 -10.46
N GLU A 222 0.74 16.54 -11.65
CA GLU A 222 -0.50 17.33 -11.81
C GLU A 222 -1.69 16.68 -11.08
N LEU A 223 -1.75 15.35 -11.04
CA LEU A 223 -2.77 14.65 -10.28
C LEU A 223 -2.56 14.84 -8.77
N ILE A 224 -1.33 14.74 -8.27
CA ILE A 224 -1.00 15.00 -6.86
C ILE A 224 -1.43 16.42 -6.46
N GLU A 225 -1.09 17.43 -7.27
CA GLU A 225 -1.45 18.83 -7.02
C GLU A 225 -2.96 19.04 -6.85
N LYS A 226 -3.78 18.24 -7.56
CA LYS A 226 -5.24 18.29 -7.45
C LYS A 226 -5.78 17.59 -6.20
N ILE A 227 -5.21 16.44 -5.83
CA ILE A 227 -5.79 15.59 -4.78
C ILE A 227 -5.32 15.94 -3.37
N ILE A 228 -4.20 16.61 -3.18
CA ILE A 228 -3.68 16.96 -1.84
C ILE A 228 -4.60 17.90 -1.05
N HIS A 229 -5.59 18.50 -1.71
CA HIS A 229 -6.58 19.38 -1.08
C HIS A 229 -7.90 18.66 -0.73
N LEU A 230 -8.03 17.39 -1.08
CA LEU A 230 -9.22 16.61 -0.77
C LEU A 230 -9.25 16.23 0.72
N PRO A 231 -10.43 16.24 1.38
CA PRO A 231 -10.54 16.14 2.84
C PRO A 231 -9.99 14.85 3.44
N CYS A 232 -10.08 13.73 2.72
CA CYS A 232 -9.65 12.41 3.20
C CYS A 232 -8.41 11.89 2.46
N VAL A 233 -7.59 12.77 1.89
CA VAL A 233 -6.32 12.42 1.28
C VAL A 233 -5.19 12.99 2.14
N ASP A 234 -4.49 12.11 2.86
CA ASP A 234 -3.37 12.49 3.74
C ASP A 234 -2.02 12.42 3.03
N GLY A 235 -1.96 11.83 1.85
CA GLY A 235 -0.75 11.71 1.06
C GLY A 235 -0.88 10.77 -0.13
N VAL A 236 0.26 10.44 -0.73
CA VAL A 236 0.32 9.55 -1.88
C VAL A 236 1.26 8.38 -1.66
N HIS A 237 0.93 7.26 -2.25
CA HIS A 237 1.79 6.09 -2.35
C HIS A 237 2.28 5.94 -3.79
N LEU A 238 3.51 6.40 -4.07
CA LEU A 238 4.12 6.27 -5.38
C LEU A 238 4.70 4.88 -5.56
N MET A 239 4.21 4.16 -6.56
CA MET A 239 4.58 2.77 -6.81
C MET A 239 4.80 2.50 -8.32
N GLY A 240 5.50 1.41 -8.60
CA GLY A 240 5.76 0.95 -9.96
C GLY A 240 7.13 0.31 -10.11
N PRO A 241 7.33 -0.54 -11.11
CA PRO A 241 8.62 -1.16 -11.35
C PRO A 241 9.67 -0.11 -11.76
N ASN A 242 10.79 -0.07 -11.03
CA ASN A 242 11.90 0.86 -11.23
C ASN A 242 11.47 2.34 -11.26
N CYS A 243 10.46 2.72 -10.47
CA CYS A 243 9.94 4.09 -10.43
C CYS A 243 10.67 5.00 -9.41
N GLU A 244 11.66 4.49 -8.67
CA GLU A 244 12.27 5.13 -7.51
C GLU A 244 12.83 6.52 -7.84
N ILE A 245 13.57 6.63 -8.96
CA ILE A 245 14.17 7.91 -9.39
C ILE A 245 13.08 8.91 -9.83
N GLY A 246 12.10 8.47 -10.63
CA GLY A 246 10.98 9.31 -11.05
C GLY A 246 10.13 9.75 -9.87
N SER A 247 9.84 8.83 -8.95
CA SER A 247 9.10 9.14 -7.72
C SER A 247 9.86 10.15 -6.85
N ALA A 248 11.19 10.02 -6.72
CA ALA A 248 11.99 10.98 -5.98
C ALA A 248 11.96 12.38 -6.62
N ARG A 249 12.01 12.47 -7.95
CA ARG A 249 11.85 13.76 -8.66
C ARG A 249 10.48 14.37 -8.43
N ILE A 250 9.41 13.56 -8.48
CA ILE A 250 8.05 14.03 -8.21
C ILE A 250 7.95 14.57 -6.78
N ILE A 251 8.34 13.78 -5.78
CA ILE A 251 8.23 14.16 -4.36
C ILE A 251 9.00 15.45 -4.07
N SER A 252 10.18 15.64 -4.66
CA SER A 252 10.98 16.86 -4.41
C SER A 252 10.31 18.16 -4.86
N ASN A 253 9.23 18.11 -5.65
CA ASN A 253 8.43 19.30 -5.98
C ASN A 253 7.43 19.71 -4.89
N PHE A 254 7.19 18.83 -3.90
CA PHE A 254 6.20 19.04 -2.83
C PHE A 254 6.84 19.23 -1.45
N ARG A 255 8.16 19.47 -1.41
CA ARG A 255 8.95 19.65 -0.18
C ARG A 255 9.73 20.94 -0.15
#